data_c46b5a796e9c23d5e6ebd21f0367f7ec
#
_entry.id   c46b5a796e9c23d5e6ebd21f0367f7ec
#
_cell.length_a   1.000
_cell.length_b   1.000
_cell.length_c   1.000
_cell.angle_alpha   90.00
_cell.angle_beta   90.00
_cell.angle_gamma   90.00
#
_symmetry.space_group_name_H-M   'P 1'
#
loop_
_entity.id
_entity.type
_entity.pdbx_description
1 polymer ?
#
loop_
_entity_poly.entity_id
_entity_poly.type
_entity_poly.pdbx_seq_one_letter_code
_entity_poly.pdbx_strand_id
1 'polypeptide(L)'
;YIIPGLLDTHTHGAMGYDFNKCSSKQELEIISDSLLDEGVTGFNASIVCESHHDTLNLLQMYEGNTPDNLIGVHLEGPYLNIKNKGVMKEEHLRLVNFDEFNQYISTCRKVNAMTIAPELPNALELINYASNHGYVMNVGHSSASAKEVKKAQAYGAKGITHLYNAMSQHLHRDPGVVTGAILSDLM
;
A
#
# COMPACT_ATOMS: atom_id res chain seq x y z
N TYR A 1 -1.52 16.85 28.16
CA TYR A 1 -2.67 16.22 27.48
C TYR A 1 -2.34 14.74 27.27
N ILE A 2 -3.33 13.87 27.39
CA ILE A 2 -3.24 12.46 27.02
C ILE A 2 -4.00 12.30 25.70
N ILE A 3 -3.35 11.75 24.69
CA ILE A 3 -3.94 11.46 23.39
C ILE A 3 -3.76 9.97 23.08
N PRO A 4 -4.57 9.37 22.20
CA PRO A 4 -4.29 8.04 21.65
C PRO A 4 -2.92 8.03 20.96
N GLY A 5 -2.25 6.88 20.97
CA GLY A 5 -1.02 6.71 20.19
C GLY A 5 -1.28 6.88 18.68
N LEU A 6 -0.27 7.33 17.98
CA LEU A 6 -0.35 7.52 16.52
C LEU A 6 -0.32 6.18 15.79
N LEU A 7 -0.96 6.13 14.63
CA LEU A 7 -0.89 5.01 13.70
C LEU A 7 -0.20 5.47 12.42
N ASP A 8 0.89 4.80 12.04
CA ASP A 8 1.55 5.02 10.75
C ASP A 8 1.12 3.92 9.77
N THR A 9 0.27 4.28 8.83
CA THR A 9 -0.29 3.33 7.87
C THR A 9 0.56 3.17 6.60
N HIS A 10 1.62 3.98 6.44
CA HIS A 10 2.48 3.96 5.26
C HIS A 10 3.90 4.43 5.56
N THR A 11 4.78 3.52 5.95
CA THR A 11 6.20 3.77 6.16
C THR A 11 7.04 2.64 5.57
N HIS A 12 8.26 2.96 5.10
CA HIS A 12 9.14 2.00 4.43
C HIS A 12 10.31 1.53 5.32
N GLY A 13 10.33 1.95 6.58
CA GLY A 13 11.36 1.61 7.54
C GLY A 13 11.81 2.80 8.35
N ALA A 14 12.75 2.57 9.27
CA ALA A 14 13.36 3.58 10.12
C ALA A 14 14.77 3.15 10.54
N MET A 15 15.55 4.07 11.15
CA MET A 15 16.89 3.80 11.70
C MET A 15 17.88 3.19 10.70
N GLY A 16 17.69 3.47 9.39
CA GLY A 16 18.54 2.91 8.32
C GLY A 16 18.15 1.50 7.87
N TYR A 17 17.10 0.92 8.44
CA TYR A 17 16.51 -0.35 8.00
C TYR A 17 15.32 -0.09 7.08
N ASP A 18 15.21 -0.91 6.03
CA ASP A 18 14.21 -0.86 4.98
C ASP A 18 13.36 -2.14 5.04
N PHE A 19 12.05 -2.03 5.09
CA PHE A 19 11.16 -3.20 5.19
C PHE A 19 11.30 -4.19 4.04
N ASN A 20 11.70 -3.75 2.86
CA ASN A 20 12.02 -4.66 1.74
C ASN A 20 13.32 -5.46 1.95
N LYS A 21 14.18 -5.04 2.87
CA LYS A 21 15.49 -5.64 3.11
C LYS A 21 15.62 -6.27 4.48
N CYS A 22 14.64 -6.08 5.35
CA CYS A 22 14.64 -6.73 6.65
C CYS A 22 14.72 -8.25 6.49
N SER A 23 15.67 -8.84 7.18
CA SER A 23 15.96 -10.27 7.13
C SER A 23 15.79 -10.97 8.48
N SER A 24 15.50 -10.20 9.53
CA SER A 24 15.39 -10.72 10.89
C SER A 24 14.34 -9.98 11.72
N LYS A 25 13.84 -10.69 12.73
CA LYS A 25 12.97 -10.08 13.75
C LYS A 25 13.67 -8.93 14.47
N GLN A 26 14.96 -9.04 14.74
CA GLN A 26 15.72 -8.02 15.46
C GLN A 26 15.74 -6.69 14.71
N GLU A 27 15.86 -6.69 13.39
CA GLU A 27 15.79 -5.48 12.56
C GLU A 27 14.39 -4.84 12.66
N LEU A 28 13.33 -5.67 12.64
CA LEU A 28 11.96 -5.18 12.85
C LEU A 28 11.75 -4.61 14.25
N GLU A 29 12.34 -5.19 15.28
CA GLU A 29 12.28 -4.67 16.65
C GLU A 29 12.97 -3.31 16.78
N ILE A 30 14.12 -3.10 16.13
CA ILE A 30 14.80 -1.79 16.11
C ILE A 30 13.91 -0.71 15.47
N ILE A 31 13.27 -1.02 14.35
CA ILE A 31 12.31 -0.09 13.72
C ILE A 31 11.13 0.17 14.66
N SER A 32 10.56 -0.89 15.23
CA SER A 32 9.43 -0.84 16.14
C SER A 32 9.69 0.06 17.34
N ASP A 33 10.82 -0.14 18.02
CA ASP A 33 11.20 0.64 19.21
C ASP A 33 11.38 2.12 18.85
N SER A 34 12.02 2.42 17.72
CA SER A 34 12.19 3.80 17.27
C SER A 34 10.85 4.50 16.98
N LEU A 35 9.89 3.80 16.41
CA LEU A 35 8.56 4.35 16.15
C LEU A 35 7.78 4.55 17.45
N LEU A 36 7.92 3.65 18.43
CA LEU A 36 7.32 3.81 19.75
C LEU A 36 7.88 5.03 20.48
N ASP A 37 9.18 5.29 20.39
CA ASP A 37 9.83 6.46 20.98
C ASP A 37 9.28 7.79 20.40
N GLU A 38 8.80 7.76 19.16
CA GLU A 38 8.13 8.89 18.49
C GLU A 38 6.62 8.94 18.75
N GLY A 39 6.06 8.00 19.52
CA GLY A 39 4.64 7.93 19.86
C GLY A 39 3.77 7.20 18.83
N VAL A 40 4.37 6.51 17.87
CA VAL A 40 3.68 5.64 16.91
C VAL A 40 3.46 4.28 17.55
N THR A 41 2.24 4.02 18.00
CA THR A 41 1.88 2.79 18.73
C THR A 41 1.39 1.67 17.83
N GLY A 42 1.24 1.93 16.53
CA GLY A 42 0.93 0.92 15.52
C GLY A 42 1.39 1.37 14.15
N PHE A 43 1.94 0.45 13.35
CA PHE A 43 2.40 0.76 11.99
C PHE A 43 2.16 -0.39 11.03
N ASN A 44 1.96 -0.03 9.75
CA ASN A 44 2.04 -0.97 8.63
C ASN A 44 3.46 -0.96 8.05
N ALA A 45 4.06 -2.14 7.90
CA ALA A 45 5.25 -2.27 7.08
C ALA A 45 4.85 -2.13 5.59
N SER A 46 5.14 -0.98 4.97
CA SER A 46 4.90 -0.78 3.55
C SER A 46 6.08 -1.33 2.75
N ILE A 47 5.81 -2.37 1.96
CA ILE A 47 6.79 -2.99 1.08
C ILE A 47 6.52 -2.57 -0.36
N VAL A 48 7.55 -2.05 -1.03
CA VAL A 48 7.48 -1.72 -2.45
C VAL A 48 7.48 -3.00 -3.29
N CYS A 49 6.93 -2.91 -4.50
CA CYS A 49 6.85 -4.09 -5.37
C CYS A 49 8.25 -4.60 -5.80
N GLU A 50 8.41 -5.89 -5.69
CA GLU A 50 9.56 -6.67 -6.16
C GLU A 50 9.10 -7.73 -7.18
N SER A 51 9.99 -8.62 -7.60
CA SER A 51 9.57 -9.80 -8.34
C SER A 51 8.53 -10.59 -7.54
N HIS A 52 7.68 -11.36 -8.22
CA HIS A 52 6.68 -12.19 -7.52
C HIS A 52 7.33 -13.12 -6.49
N HIS A 53 8.44 -13.76 -6.87
CA HIS A 53 9.18 -14.66 -6.00
C HIS A 53 9.75 -13.95 -4.77
N ASP A 54 10.37 -12.78 -4.95
CA ASP A 54 10.97 -12.02 -3.84
C ASP A 54 9.90 -11.45 -2.91
N THR A 55 8.75 -11.02 -3.47
CA THR A 55 7.59 -10.60 -2.66
C THR A 55 7.09 -11.74 -1.77
N LEU A 56 6.97 -12.97 -2.31
CA LEU A 56 6.55 -14.13 -1.51
C LEU A 56 7.56 -14.46 -0.40
N ASN A 57 8.86 -14.44 -0.70
CA ASN A 57 9.90 -14.68 0.29
C ASN A 57 9.84 -13.63 1.42
N LEU A 58 9.67 -12.37 1.06
CA LEU A 58 9.54 -11.27 2.02
C LEU A 58 8.28 -11.45 2.89
N LEU A 59 7.15 -11.80 2.30
CA LEU A 59 5.90 -12.04 3.02
C LEU A 59 6.00 -13.23 4.00
N GLN A 60 6.76 -14.27 3.68
CA GLN A 60 7.02 -15.38 4.62
C GLN A 60 7.75 -14.90 5.88
N MET A 61 8.67 -13.96 5.75
CA MET A 61 9.35 -13.37 6.90
C MET A 61 8.37 -12.60 7.80
N TYR A 62 7.42 -11.84 7.21
CA TYR A 62 6.40 -11.09 7.96
C TYR A 62 5.30 -11.98 8.56
N GLU A 63 5.01 -13.16 8.01
CA GLU A 63 4.06 -14.11 8.62
C GLU A 63 4.56 -14.62 9.97
N GLY A 64 5.86 -14.62 10.18
CA GLY A 64 6.50 -15.08 11.40
C GLY A 64 6.27 -14.19 12.62
N ASN A 65 7.15 -14.31 13.59
CA ASN A 65 7.09 -13.56 14.83
C ASN A 65 7.60 -12.11 14.61
N THR A 66 6.69 -11.15 14.66
CA THR A 66 6.93 -9.70 14.47
C THR A 66 6.65 -8.92 15.76
N PRO A 67 7.12 -7.66 15.87
CA PRO A 67 6.75 -6.78 16.98
C PRO A 67 5.24 -6.59 17.13
N ASP A 68 4.77 -6.39 18.36
CA ASP A 68 3.34 -6.29 18.67
C ASP A 68 2.67 -5.05 18.05
N ASN A 69 3.41 -3.98 17.83
CA ASN A 69 2.92 -2.75 17.20
C ASN A 69 2.99 -2.78 15.67
N LEU A 70 3.50 -3.84 15.03
CA LEU A 70 3.33 -4.07 13.60
C LEU A 70 1.90 -4.59 13.38
N ILE A 71 1.00 -3.70 12.98
CA ILE A 71 -0.42 -3.98 12.80
C ILE A 71 -0.77 -4.64 11.46
N GLY A 72 0.14 -4.56 10.50
CA GLY A 72 -0.04 -5.20 9.20
C GLY A 72 1.10 -4.96 8.22
N VAL A 73 0.91 -5.55 7.04
CA VAL A 73 1.77 -5.34 5.87
C VAL A 73 0.96 -4.67 4.78
N HIS A 74 1.47 -3.57 4.28
CA HIS A 74 0.90 -2.85 3.15
C HIS A 74 1.71 -3.15 1.88
N LEU A 75 1.06 -3.70 0.86
CA LEU A 75 1.66 -3.94 -0.45
C LEU A 75 1.57 -2.67 -1.31
N GLU A 76 2.66 -2.00 -1.57
CA GLU A 76 2.69 -0.87 -2.49
C GLU A 76 2.93 -1.35 -3.92
N GLY A 77 1.87 -1.71 -4.58
CA GLY A 77 1.85 -2.39 -5.87
C GLY A 77 1.70 -3.93 -5.72
N PRO A 78 1.96 -4.69 -6.79
CA PRO A 78 2.67 -4.34 -8.03
C PRO A 78 1.80 -3.77 -9.16
N TYR A 79 0.52 -3.62 -8.95
CA TYR A 79 -0.46 -3.18 -9.96
C TYR A 79 -0.53 -1.66 -10.05
N LEU A 80 0.57 -1.05 -10.51
CA LEU A 80 0.77 0.40 -10.54
C LEU A 80 0.97 0.89 -11.98
N ASN A 81 0.65 2.16 -12.23
CA ASN A 81 0.85 2.76 -13.54
C ASN A 81 2.32 3.11 -13.76
N ILE A 82 2.91 2.61 -14.84
CA ILE A 82 4.31 2.81 -15.21
C ILE A 82 4.70 4.29 -15.30
N LYS A 83 3.79 5.15 -15.74
CA LYS A 83 4.03 6.61 -15.82
C LYS A 83 4.21 7.25 -14.46
N ASN A 84 3.66 6.65 -13.42
CA ASN A 84 3.66 7.13 -12.05
C ASN A 84 4.40 6.18 -11.11
N LYS A 85 5.30 5.36 -11.63
CA LYS A 85 6.00 4.31 -10.88
C LYS A 85 6.87 4.83 -9.73
N GLY A 86 7.25 6.11 -9.74
CA GLY A 86 8.16 6.66 -8.74
C GLY A 86 9.48 5.91 -8.70
N VAL A 87 9.85 5.40 -7.53
CA VAL A 87 11.09 4.63 -7.30
C VAL A 87 10.98 3.15 -7.71
N MET A 88 9.77 2.67 -8.04
CA MET A 88 9.55 1.27 -8.40
C MET A 88 10.31 0.90 -9.67
N LYS A 89 10.90 -0.30 -9.69
CA LYS A 89 11.50 -0.83 -10.92
C LYS A 89 10.39 -1.23 -11.90
N GLU A 90 10.55 -0.83 -13.16
CA GLU A 90 9.55 -1.08 -14.20
C GLU A 90 9.30 -2.58 -14.41
N GLU A 91 10.34 -3.39 -14.31
CA GLU A 91 10.29 -4.84 -14.44
C GLU A 91 9.46 -5.54 -13.35
N HIS A 92 9.20 -4.86 -12.22
CA HIS A 92 8.40 -5.38 -11.12
C HIS A 92 6.93 -4.99 -11.22
N LEU A 93 6.58 -4.03 -12.10
CA LEU A 93 5.19 -3.65 -12.33
C LEU A 93 4.48 -4.70 -13.18
N ARG A 94 3.25 -5.00 -12.81
CA ARG A 94 2.46 -6.07 -13.45
C ARG A 94 1.02 -5.64 -13.68
N LEU A 95 0.38 -6.29 -14.62
CA LEU A 95 -1.08 -6.22 -14.76
C LEU A 95 -1.74 -6.96 -13.61
N VAL A 96 -2.96 -6.55 -13.27
CA VAL A 96 -3.73 -7.16 -12.19
C VAL A 96 -3.91 -8.66 -12.42
N ASN A 97 -3.55 -9.44 -11.39
CA ASN A 97 -3.67 -10.88 -11.38
C ASN A 97 -4.24 -11.35 -10.03
N PHE A 98 -5.43 -11.93 -10.04
CA PHE A 98 -6.13 -12.39 -8.84
C PHE A 98 -5.43 -13.56 -8.16
N ASP A 99 -4.84 -14.47 -8.94
CA ASP A 99 -4.14 -15.63 -8.38
C ASP A 99 -2.88 -15.18 -7.66
N GLU A 100 -2.16 -14.20 -8.22
CA GLU A 100 -0.99 -13.58 -7.58
C GLU A 100 -1.40 -12.87 -6.28
N PHE A 101 -2.46 -12.07 -6.29
CA PHE A 101 -2.98 -11.43 -5.08
C PHE A 101 -3.36 -12.46 -4.01
N ASN A 102 -4.08 -13.52 -4.39
CA ASN A 102 -4.46 -14.60 -3.47
C ASN A 102 -3.24 -15.34 -2.89
N GLN A 103 -2.17 -15.50 -3.66
CA GLN A 103 -0.92 -16.05 -3.14
C GLN A 103 -0.29 -15.13 -2.08
N TYR A 104 -0.29 -13.81 -2.27
CA TYR A 104 0.23 -12.88 -1.28
C TYR A 104 -0.51 -12.96 0.04
N ILE A 105 -1.84 -12.86 0.02
CA ILE A 105 -2.65 -12.89 1.25
C ILE A 105 -2.69 -14.27 1.93
N SER A 106 -2.48 -15.36 1.18
CA SER A 106 -2.34 -16.69 1.76
C SER A 106 -0.96 -16.94 2.34
N THR A 107 0.09 -16.30 1.80
CA THR A 107 1.46 -16.40 2.30
C THR A 107 1.66 -15.63 3.60
N CYS A 108 1.01 -14.47 3.74
CA CYS A 108 1.09 -13.65 4.94
C CYS A 108 -0.29 -13.11 5.33
N ARG A 109 -0.83 -13.60 6.43
CA ARG A 109 -2.13 -13.17 7.00
C ARG A 109 -2.09 -11.75 7.56
N LYS A 110 -0.89 -11.17 7.72
CA LYS A 110 -0.72 -9.78 8.14
C LYS A 110 -0.86 -8.78 7.00
N VAL A 111 -0.91 -9.23 5.74
CA VAL A 111 -1.29 -8.33 4.64
C VAL A 111 -2.68 -7.80 4.93
N ASN A 112 -2.80 -6.49 5.08
CA ASN A 112 -4.05 -5.81 5.39
C ASN A 112 -4.41 -4.69 4.42
N ALA A 113 -3.44 -4.21 3.63
CA ALA A 113 -3.64 -3.12 2.68
C ALA A 113 -2.85 -3.34 1.38
N MET A 114 -3.34 -2.74 0.29
CA MET A 114 -2.64 -2.68 -1.00
C MET A 114 -2.88 -1.33 -1.68
N THR A 115 -1.81 -0.78 -2.29
CA THR A 115 -1.91 0.34 -3.24
C THR A 115 -2.03 -0.18 -4.65
N ILE A 116 -3.00 0.35 -5.40
CA ILE A 116 -3.31 -0.05 -6.78
C ILE A 116 -3.67 1.18 -7.64
N ALA A 117 -3.31 1.14 -8.92
CA ALA A 117 -3.75 2.11 -9.92
C ALA A 117 -5.10 1.67 -10.52
N PRO A 118 -6.20 2.38 -10.23
CA PRO A 118 -7.55 1.91 -10.55
C PRO A 118 -7.89 1.95 -12.04
N GLU A 119 -7.12 2.67 -12.85
CA GLU A 119 -7.27 2.74 -14.30
C GLU A 119 -6.71 1.50 -15.03
N LEU A 120 -5.99 0.63 -14.34
CA LEU A 120 -5.49 -0.59 -14.94
C LEU A 120 -6.61 -1.59 -15.24
N PRO A 121 -6.48 -2.42 -16.29
CA PRO A 121 -7.45 -3.49 -16.57
C PRO A 121 -7.64 -4.40 -15.35
N ASN A 122 -8.89 -4.71 -15.01
CA ASN A 122 -9.33 -5.53 -13.85
C ASN A 122 -9.02 -4.95 -12.46
N ALA A 123 -8.53 -3.69 -12.37
CA ALA A 123 -8.18 -3.11 -11.07
C ALA A 123 -9.43 -2.85 -10.22
N LEU A 124 -10.52 -2.37 -10.81
CA LEU A 124 -11.77 -2.14 -10.08
C LEU A 124 -12.36 -3.44 -9.54
N GLU A 125 -12.29 -4.51 -10.32
CA GLU A 125 -12.75 -5.84 -9.94
C GLU A 125 -11.92 -6.39 -8.76
N LEU A 126 -10.59 -6.20 -8.80
CA LEU A 126 -9.72 -6.60 -7.68
C LEU A 126 -9.99 -5.74 -6.43
N ILE A 127 -10.18 -4.42 -6.57
CA ILE A 127 -10.56 -3.53 -5.47
C ILE A 127 -11.84 -4.05 -4.81
N ASN A 128 -12.87 -4.37 -5.60
CA ASN A 128 -14.13 -4.89 -5.07
C ASN A 128 -13.95 -6.23 -4.39
N TYR A 129 -13.25 -7.16 -5.02
CA TYR A 129 -12.94 -8.46 -4.44
C TYR A 129 -12.22 -8.34 -3.10
N ALA A 130 -11.10 -7.62 -3.08
CA ALA A 130 -10.27 -7.48 -1.88
C ALA A 130 -11.00 -6.75 -0.74
N SER A 131 -11.72 -5.67 -1.05
CA SER A 131 -12.50 -4.91 -0.05
C SER A 131 -13.60 -5.74 0.60
N ASN A 132 -14.28 -6.59 -0.17
CA ASN A 132 -15.29 -7.52 0.36
C ASN A 132 -14.69 -8.64 1.24
N HIS A 133 -13.37 -8.87 1.14
CA HIS A 133 -12.63 -9.80 1.99
C HIS A 133 -11.88 -9.12 3.15
N GLY A 134 -12.13 -7.82 3.37
CA GLY A 134 -11.61 -7.08 4.52
C GLY A 134 -10.26 -6.41 4.30
N TYR A 135 -9.72 -6.41 3.09
CA TYR A 135 -8.47 -5.72 2.76
C TYR A 135 -8.71 -4.24 2.45
N VAL A 136 -7.83 -3.37 2.92
CA VAL A 136 -7.87 -1.93 2.61
C VAL A 136 -7.19 -1.69 1.25
N MET A 137 -7.97 -1.23 0.28
CA MET A 137 -7.46 -0.91 -1.06
C MET A 137 -7.30 0.60 -1.19
N ASN A 138 -6.09 1.05 -1.48
CA ASN A 138 -5.75 2.46 -1.65
C ASN A 138 -5.41 2.77 -3.11
N VAL A 139 -5.84 3.92 -3.59
CA VAL A 139 -5.43 4.45 -4.91
C VAL A 139 -4.08 5.13 -4.78
N GLY A 140 -3.13 4.78 -5.61
CA GLY A 140 -1.81 5.41 -5.67
C GLY A 140 -1.02 4.99 -6.90
N HIS A 141 0.10 5.66 -7.18
CA HIS A 141 0.92 5.43 -8.36
C HIS A 141 0.09 5.34 -9.65
N SER A 142 -0.76 6.34 -9.86
CA SER A 142 -1.89 6.28 -10.78
C SER A 142 -1.96 7.51 -11.69
N SER A 143 -2.31 7.30 -12.94
CA SER A 143 -2.71 8.33 -13.89
C SER A 143 -4.23 8.49 -13.99
N ALA A 144 -5.00 7.96 -13.04
CA ALA A 144 -6.45 7.98 -13.07
C ALA A 144 -6.99 9.42 -13.14
N SER A 145 -8.10 9.57 -13.83
CA SER A 145 -8.95 10.75 -13.79
C SER A 145 -9.74 10.80 -12.48
N ALA A 146 -10.24 11.98 -12.11
CA ALA A 146 -11.14 12.12 -10.97
C ALA A 146 -12.36 11.18 -11.03
N LYS A 147 -12.82 10.86 -12.24
CA LYS A 147 -13.94 9.94 -12.48
C LYS A 147 -13.61 8.49 -12.16
N GLU A 148 -12.40 8.08 -12.47
CA GLU A 148 -11.90 6.72 -12.16
C GLU A 148 -11.64 6.57 -10.66
N VAL A 149 -11.14 7.61 -9.98
CA VAL A 149 -11.02 7.62 -8.51
C VAL A 149 -12.37 7.45 -7.84
N LYS A 150 -13.42 8.18 -8.30
CA LYS A 150 -14.79 7.98 -7.80
C LYS A 150 -15.33 6.58 -8.04
N LYS A 151 -14.99 5.98 -9.19
CA LYS A 151 -15.35 4.58 -9.44
C LYS A 151 -14.62 3.65 -8.47
N ALA A 152 -13.32 3.85 -8.24
CA ALA A 152 -12.56 3.05 -7.29
C ALA A 152 -13.18 3.11 -5.88
N GLN A 153 -13.60 4.30 -5.42
CA GLN A 153 -14.35 4.45 -4.17
C GLN A 153 -15.64 3.62 -4.17
N ALA A 154 -16.43 3.71 -5.23
CA ALA A 154 -17.69 2.95 -5.35
C ALA A 154 -17.46 1.42 -5.37
N TYR A 155 -16.29 0.97 -5.80
CA TYR A 155 -15.87 -0.43 -5.78
C TYR A 155 -15.20 -0.85 -4.46
N GLY A 156 -15.04 0.07 -3.50
CA GLY A 156 -14.58 -0.25 -2.15
C GLY A 156 -13.19 0.27 -1.77
N ALA A 157 -12.53 1.06 -2.63
CA ALA A 157 -11.31 1.75 -2.22
C ALA A 157 -11.58 2.65 -1.01
N LYS A 158 -10.60 2.76 -0.10
CA LYS A 158 -10.75 3.46 1.19
C LYS A 158 -9.82 4.65 1.35
N GLY A 159 -8.72 4.69 0.62
CA GLY A 159 -7.73 5.75 0.79
C GLY A 159 -6.98 6.10 -0.49
N ILE A 160 -6.13 7.11 -0.35
CA ILE A 160 -5.15 7.53 -1.35
C ILE A 160 -3.78 7.42 -0.73
N THR A 161 -2.89 6.66 -1.35
CA THR A 161 -1.51 6.56 -0.90
C THR A 161 -0.77 7.85 -1.25
N HIS A 162 -0.09 8.47 -0.27
CA HIS A 162 0.75 9.67 -0.39
C HIS A 162 0.23 10.70 -1.41
N LEU A 163 -0.99 11.23 -1.15
CA LEU A 163 -1.66 12.24 -1.98
C LEU A 163 -0.68 13.31 -2.49
N TYR A 164 -0.78 13.69 -3.76
CA TYR A 164 0.09 14.54 -4.57
C TYR A 164 1.36 13.87 -5.13
N ASN A 165 1.82 12.74 -4.59
CA ASN A 165 3.03 12.08 -5.04
C ASN A 165 2.71 10.91 -5.97
N ALA A 166 3.51 10.76 -7.03
CA ALA A 166 3.39 9.68 -8.02
C ALA A 166 1.95 9.48 -8.55
N MET A 167 1.30 10.57 -8.94
CA MET A 167 -0.07 10.55 -9.47
C MET A 167 -0.33 11.66 -10.47
N SER A 168 -1.46 11.57 -11.21
CA SER A 168 -1.90 12.58 -12.14
C SER A 168 -2.13 13.92 -11.45
N GLN A 169 -1.67 15.00 -12.10
CA GLN A 169 -1.69 16.35 -11.56
C GLN A 169 -3.12 16.91 -11.45
N HIS A 170 -3.28 17.89 -10.57
CA HIS A 170 -4.51 18.66 -10.42
C HIS A 170 -4.55 19.80 -11.45
N LEU A 171 -5.09 19.53 -12.63
CA LEU A 171 -5.20 20.50 -13.72
C LEU A 171 -6.67 20.89 -13.95
N HIS A 172 -6.92 22.15 -14.35
CA HIS A 172 -8.29 22.66 -14.57
C HIS A 172 -9.06 21.96 -15.71
N ARG A 173 -8.34 21.44 -16.72
CA ARG A 173 -8.96 20.73 -17.87
C ARG A 173 -8.86 19.22 -17.77
N ASP A 174 -7.93 18.73 -16.95
CA ASP A 174 -7.69 17.31 -16.75
C ASP A 174 -7.53 17.03 -15.24
N PRO A 175 -8.67 16.99 -14.53
CA PRO A 175 -8.69 16.75 -13.11
C PRO A 175 -8.32 15.29 -12.83
N GLY A 176 -7.16 15.09 -12.20
CA GLY A 176 -6.59 13.78 -11.91
C GLY A 176 -7.00 13.21 -10.56
N VAL A 177 -6.12 12.34 -10.03
CA VAL A 177 -6.30 11.65 -8.75
C VAL A 177 -6.56 12.63 -7.61
N VAL A 178 -5.79 13.72 -7.53
CA VAL A 178 -5.93 14.71 -6.45
C VAL A 178 -7.35 15.31 -6.40
N THR A 179 -7.90 15.67 -7.56
CA THR A 179 -9.30 16.16 -7.64
C THR A 179 -10.30 15.08 -7.22
N GLY A 180 -10.06 13.84 -7.70
CA GLY A 180 -10.90 12.70 -7.33
C GLY A 180 -10.92 12.47 -5.83
N ALA A 181 -9.75 12.56 -5.18
CA ALA A 181 -9.59 12.42 -3.74
C ALA A 181 -10.37 13.51 -2.96
N ILE A 182 -10.17 14.78 -3.33
CA ILE A 182 -10.85 15.92 -2.68
C ILE A 182 -12.39 15.84 -2.81
N LEU A 183 -12.88 15.29 -3.92
CA LEU A 183 -14.31 15.15 -4.21
C LEU A 183 -14.90 13.79 -3.78
N SER A 184 -14.18 13.03 -3.02
CA SER A 184 -14.57 11.70 -2.52
C SER A 184 -14.40 11.62 -0.99
N ASP A 185 -14.86 10.52 -0.39
CA ASP A 185 -14.66 10.23 1.03
C ASP A 185 -13.44 9.30 1.25
N LEU A 186 -12.47 9.35 0.35
CA LEU A 186 -11.22 8.62 0.48
C LEU A 186 -10.29 9.38 1.43
N MET A 187 -9.80 8.70 2.45
CA MET A 187 -8.86 9.22 3.45
C MET A 187 -7.42 8.95 3.06
#